data_ee5dfc0cd3a5094c13705c1eb4d592ad
#
_entry.id   ee5dfc0cd3a5094c13705c1eb4d592ad
#
_cell.length_a   1.000
_cell.length_b   1.000
_cell.length_c   1.000
_cell.angle_alpha   90.00
_cell.angle_beta   90.00
_cell.angle_gamma   90.00
#
_symmetry.space_group_name_H-M   'P 1'
#
loop_
_entity.id
_entity.type
_entity.pdbx_description
1 polymer ?
#
loop_
_entity_poly.entity_id
_entity_poly.type
_entity_poly.pdbx_seq_one_letter_code
_entity_poly.pdbx_strand_id
1 'polypeptide(L)'
;MNASEIIKLCKEPINQRLTEEQLSPPVPSYHVNSRTDAFHPKLQRTCLDCPVAVIRNLTATLEINLDLYSTKTLVETRPNTKIDIREQRRYAFDENWDEERRKKNWACTSKMSYMTISKYAKYQTDRLLEEDQTLLEENRNPNLSTFDGPDKVTERNKTVKFATNVDLSKPCWKPQLNELTKLPSLFKVECADNMLSYMCRDLLGMNTVQLYMKVPGCRTTGHQENNNFCSVNINIGPGDCEWFAAPHEYWGVINSLCERNGVDYLRDPWWPPNLDVLRENNVPVYRFVQKPGDIVWVNVGCVHWVHAIGCCNNIAWNVGPFTVKQYQTAIERYEWNKLRQYLSIVPMVELSWNLARKAKVSNQLLYQLIKNCLSNTMKQNYLTLELIESKGLTVKKYADECENDETAYCEDCAAEIFNIIICKRKSKKTKTHLVYCLDCALKQSTSLENFVFLEKCCMENLMNIYDKFVCY
;
A
#
# COMPACT_ATOMS: atom_id res chain seq x y z
N MET A 1 -27.72 16.41 5.38
CA MET A 1 -27.05 16.31 6.70
C MET A 1 -26.64 17.72 7.11
N ASN A 2 -27.05 18.19 8.25
CA ASN A 2 -26.66 19.52 8.76
C ASN A 2 -25.34 19.43 9.57
N ALA A 3 -24.73 20.59 9.89
CA ALA A 3 -23.45 20.61 10.59
C ALA A 3 -23.47 19.92 11.95
N SER A 4 -24.60 19.98 12.67
CA SER A 4 -24.78 19.32 13.96
C SER A 4 -24.80 17.80 13.83
N GLU A 5 -25.44 17.27 12.79
CA GLU A 5 -25.44 15.83 12.47
C GLU A 5 -24.04 15.34 12.09
N ILE A 6 -23.26 16.13 11.32
CA ILE A 6 -21.88 15.82 10.98
C ILE A 6 -21.02 15.75 12.24
N ILE A 7 -21.12 16.76 13.12
CA ILE A 7 -20.38 16.81 14.39
C ILE A 7 -20.78 15.63 15.31
N LYS A 8 -22.04 15.25 15.30
CA LYS A 8 -22.54 14.11 16.07
C LYS A 8 -21.92 12.80 15.58
N LEU A 9 -21.92 12.59 14.26
CA LEU A 9 -21.26 11.43 13.63
C LEU A 9 -19.75 11.36 13.93
N CYS A 10 -19.08 12.51 14.05
CA CYS A 10 -17.67 12.55 14.44
C CYS A 10 -17.44 12.21 15.93
N LYS A 11 -18.47 12.34 16.78
CA LYS A 11 -18.34 12.15 18.24
C LYS A 11 -18.81 10.77 18.73
N GLU A 12 -19.77 10.14 18.05
CA GLU A 12 -20.44 8.93 18.54
C GLU A 12 -19.60 7.64 18.54
N PRO A 13 -18.70 7.36 17.58
CA PRO A 13 -17.97 6.09 17.57
C PRO A 13 -16.88 5.97 18.65
N ILE A 14 -16.35 7.09 19.16
CA ILE A 14 -15.16 7.11 20.00
C ILE A 14 -15.46 6.99 21.49
N ASN A 15 -16.70 7.28 21.92
CA ASN A 15 -17.05 7.37 23.33
C ASN A 15 -17.66 6.10 23.93
N GLN A 16 -18.03 5.12 23.12
CA GLN A 16 -18.55 3.85 23.63
C GLN A 16 -17.40 2.84 23.73
N ARG A 17 -17.14 2.36 24.96
CA ARG A 17 -16.17 1.28 25.17
C ARG A 17 -16.68 0.01 24.50
N LEU A 18 -15.86 -0.56 23.61
CA LEU A 18 -16.15 -1.82 22.95
C LEU A 18 -16.09 -2.98 23.97
N THR A 19 -16.90 -4.01 23.74
CA THR A 19 -16.80 -5.27 24.49
C THR A 19 -15.54 -6.05 24.08
N GLU A 20 -15.12 -7.00 24.90
CA GLU A 20 -13.97 -7.88 24.57
C GLU A 20 -14.16 -8.61 23.24
N GLU A 21 -15.38 -9.05 22.93
CA GLU A 21 -15.72 -9.69 21.65
C GLU A 21 -15.59 -8.71 20.47
N GLN A 22 -15.97 -7.45 20.66
CA GLN A 22 -15.84 -6.40 19.67
C GLN A 22 -14.36 -5.97 19.49
N LEU A 23 -13.55 -6.05 20.56
CA LEU A 23 -12.12 -5.74 20.52
C LEU A 23 -11.28 -6.85 19.84
N SER A 24 -11.79 -8.08 19.78
CA SER A 24 -11.14 -9.23 19.15
C SER A 24 -12.12 -9.93 18.20
N PRO A 25 -12.61 -9.25 17.15
CA PRO A 25 -13.61 -9.80 16.26
C PRO A 25 -13.04 -10.95 15.43
N PRO A 26 -13.83 -11.98 15.11
CA PRO A 26 -13.43 -13.01 14.19
C PRO A 26 -13.24 -12.46 12.78
N VAL A 27 -12.23 -12.93 12.05
CA VAL A 27 -12.01 -12.49 10.67
C VAL A 27 -13.12 -13.02 9.76
N PRO A 28 -13.75 -12.19 8.94
CA PRO A 28 -14.64 -12.63 7.88
C PRO A 28 -13.93 -13.58 6.93
N SER A 29 -14.52 -14.75 6.70
CA SER A 29 -13.94 -15.78 5.83
C SER A 29 -14.97 -16.21 4.78
N TYR A 30 -14.52 -16.28 3.52
CA TYR A 30 -15.33 -16.79 2.41
C TYR A 30 -14.65 -18.04 1.82
N HIS A 31 -15.34 -19.17 1.86
CA HIS A 31 -14.84 -20.42 1.31
C HIS A 31 -15.41 -20.65 -0.09
N VAL A 32 -14.55 -20.81 -1.07
CA VAL A 32 -14.92 -21.05 -2.47
C VAL A 32 -14.98 -22.56 -2.72
N ASN A 33 -16.17 -23.11 -2.94
CA ASN A 33 -16.39 -24.52 -3.17
C ASN A 33 -16.49 -24.89 -4.66
N SER A 34 -16.76 -23.92 -5.50
CA SER A 34 -16.96 -24.13 -6.95
C SER A 34 -16.51 -22.91 -7.75
N ARG A 35 -16.32 -23.10 -9.07
CA ARG A 35 -16.03 -22.00 -9.97
C ARG A 35 -17.15 -20.95 -9.98
N THR A 36 -18.41 -21.35 -9.78
CA THR A 36 -19.53 -20.43 -9.65
C THR A 36 -19.41 -19.56 -8.39
N ASP A 37 -18.99 -20.13 -7.27
CA ASP A 37 -18.77 -19.36 -6.03
C ASP A 37 -17.66 -18.32 -6.18
N ALA A 38 -16.63 -18.62 -6.98
CA ALA A 38 -15.51 -17.71 -7.24
C ALA A 38 -15.96 -16.38 -7.89
N PHE A 39 -17.06 -16.39 -8.64
CA PHE A 39 -17.63 -15.23 -9.32
C PHE A 39 -18.96 -14.77 -8.71
N HIS A 40 -19.34 -15.32 -7.57
CA HIS A 40 -20.62 -14.99 -6.94
C HIS A 40 -20.59 -13.60 -6.29
N PRO A 41 -21.65 -12.75 -6.43
CA PRO A 41 -21.70 -11.41 -5.84
C PRO A 41 -21.49 -11.34 -4.32
N LYS A 42 -21.77 -12.44 -3.60
CA LYS A 42 -21.53 -12.53 -2.16
C LYS A 42 -20.05 -12.41 -1.81
N LEU A 43 -19.14 -12.97 -2.65
CA LEU A 43 -17.70 -12.82 -2.46
C LEU A 43 -17.31 -11.33 -2.52
N GLN A 44 -17.77 -10.62 -3.56
CA GLN A 44 -17.51 -9.20 -3.70
C GLN A 44 -18.06 -8.39 -2.51
N ARG A 45 -19.30 -8.68 -2.06
CA ARG A 45 -19.88 -8.03 -0.88
C ARG A 45 -19.05 -8.28 0.38
N THR A 46 -18.64 -9.53 0.62
CA THR A 46 -17.79 -9.85 1.77
C THR A 46 -16.50 -9.02 1.76
N CYS A 47 -15.86 -8.86 0.61
CA CYS A 47 -14.65 -8.05 0.47
C CYS A 47 -14.91 -6.56 0.71
N LEU A 48 -15.99 -6.00 0.15
CA LEU A 48 -16.24 -4.55 0.20
C LEU A 48 -16.86 -4.08 1.52
N ASP A 49 -17.59 -4.95 2.23
CA ASP A 49 -18.30 -4.60 3.47
C ASP A 49 -17.44 -4.81 4.73
N CYS A 50 -16.38 -5.62 4.64
CA CYS A 50 -15.54 -5.95 5.78
C CYS A 50 -14.18 -5.23 5.72
N PRO A 51 -13.58 -4.82 6.84
CA PRO A 51 -12.24 -4.20 6.85
C PRO A 51 -11.15 -5.08 6.28
N VAL A 52 -11.24 -6.39 6.52
CA VAL A 52 -10.34 -7.42 6.04
C VAL A 52 -11.14 -8.71 5.83
N ALA A 53 -10.79 -9.52 4.84
CA ALA A 53 -11.42 -10.82 4.62
C ALA A 53 -10.40 -11.87 4.16
N VAL A 54 -10.61 -13.12 4.55
CA VAL A 54 -9.82 -14.27 4.08
C VAL A 54 -10.66 -15.06 3.09
N ILE A 55 -10.16 -15.20 1.86
CA ILE A 55 -10.79 -15.98 0.81
C ILE A 55 -10.01 -17.30 0.67
N ARG A 56 -10.68 -18.38 1.03
CA ARG A 56 -10.08 -19.70 1.04
C ARG A 56 -10.45 -20.48 -0.21
N ASN A 57 -9.51 -21.31 -0.67
CA ASN A 57 -9.68 -22.23 -1.79
C ASN A 57 -9.96 -21.56 -3.15
N LEU A 58 -9.87 -20.23 -3.28
CA LEU A 58 -10.10 -19.52 -4.56
C LEU A 58 -9.02 -19.87 -5.59
N THR A 59 -7.76 -19.88 -5.19
CA THR A 59 -6.62 -20.19 -6.05
C THR A 59 -6.69 -21.61 -6.60
N ALA A 60 -7.02 -22.59 -5.76
CA ALA A 60 -7.17 -23.99 -6.17
C ALA A 60 -8.38 -24.18 -7.07
N THR A 61 -9.54 -23.58 -6.74
CA THR A 61 -10.77 -23.68 -7.55
C THR A 61 -10.60 -23.08 -8.95
N LEU A 62 -9.78 -22.04 -9.08
CA LEU A 62 -9.47 -21.40 -10.37
C LEU A 62 -8.22 -21.97 -11.05
N GLU A 63 -7.64 -23.02 -10.47
CA GLU A 63 -6.45 -23.70 -11.00
C GLU A 63 -5.31 -22.70 -11.29
N ILE A 64 -5.08 -21.79 -10.33
CA ILE A 64 -3.96 -20.84 -10.40
C ILE A 64 -2.68 -21.60 -10.04
N ASN A 65 -1.73 -21.61 -10.94
CA ASN A 65 -0.44 -22.27 -10.72
C ASN A 65 0.46 -21.45 -9.80
N LEU A 66 0.40 -21.71 -8.49
CA LEU A 66 1.20 -21.01 -7.48
C LEU A 66 2.69 -21.40 -7.51
N ASP A 67 3.06 -22.55 -8.10
CA ASP A 67 4.45 -22.98 -8.22
C ASP A 67 5.30 -22.01 -9.05
N LEU A 68 4.67 -21.26 -9.95
CA LEU A 68 5.34 -20.21 -10.71
C LEU A 68 5.95 -19.10 -9.84
N TYR A 69 5.48 -18.94 -8.61
CA TYR A 69 5.96 -17.95 -7.65
C TYR A 69 6.82 -18.56 -6.54
N SER A 70 7.11 -19.86 -6.66
CA SER A 70 7.97 -20.58 -5.71
C SER A 70 9.41 -20.08 -5.80
N THR A 71 10.14 -20.17 -4.69
CA THR A 71 11.56 -19.81 -4.64
C THR A 71 12.37 -20.54 -5.71
N LYS A 72 12.04 -21.81 -6.00
CA LYS A 72 12.67 -22.61 -7.06
C LYS A 72 12.50 -21.93 -8.42
N THR A 73 11.28 -21.63 -8.82
CA THR A 73 10.98 -20.97 -10.12
C THR A 73 11.64 -19.60 -10.25
N LEU A 74 11.69 -18.83 -9.15
CA LEU A 74 12.37 -17.52 -9.14
C LEU A 74 13.87 -17.66 -9.42
N VAL A 75 14.52 -18.68 -8.81
CA VAL A 75 15.94 -18.98 -9.06
C VAL A 75 16.16 -19.43 -10.50
N GLU A 76 15.32 -20.30 -11.03
CA GLU A 76 15.41 -20.78 -12.42
C GLU A 76 15.23 -19.66 -13.44
N THR A 77 14.35 -18.68 -13.12
CA THR A 77 14.02 -17.58 -14.02
C THR A 77 15.07 -16.45 -13.98
N ARG A 78 15.44 -16.00 -12.79
CA ARG A 78 16.30 -14.81 -12.58
C ARG A 78 17.21 -14.91 -11.34
N PRO A 79 18.15 -15.86 -11.28
CA PRO A 79 18.97 -16.14 -10.10
C PRO A 79 19.79 -14.93 -9.61
N ASN A 80 20.25 -14.11 -10.55
CA ASN A 80 21.18 -13.00 -10.30
C ASN A 80 20.44 -11.65 -10.09
N THR A 81 19.11 -11.61 -10.11
CA THR A 81 18.38 -10.38 -9.83
C THR A 81 18.67 -9.93 -8.41
N LYS A 82 19.09 -8.67 -8.29
CA LYS A 82 19.30 -7.99 -6.99
C LYS A 82 17.95 -7.64 -6.38
N ILE A 83 17.76 -8.00 -5.13
CA ILE A 83 16.55 -7.76 -4.36
C ILE A 83 16.86 -7.04 -3.04
N ASP A 84 15.93 -6.25 -2.58
CA ASP A 84 16.01 -5.51 -1.32
C ASP A 84 15.80 -6.44 -0.14
N ILE A 85 16.65 -6.30 0.86
CA ILE A 85 16.60 -7.08 2.10
C ILE A 85 16.42 -6.15 3.29
N ARG A 86 15.44 -6.44 4.11
CA ARG A 86 15.27 -5.86 5.44
C ARG A 86 15.83 -6.83 6.47
N GLU A 87 16.93 -6.48 7.10
CA GLU A 87 17.48 -7.22 8.23
C GLU A 87 16.76 -6.75 9.49
N GLN A 88 16.02 -7.67 10.13
CA GLN A 88 15.14 -7.38 11.27
C GLN A 88 15.57 -8.22 12.47
N ARG A 89 15.38 -7.72 13.70
CA ARG A 89 15.47 -8.56 14.89
C ARG A 89 14.25 -9.46 14.98
N ARG A 90 14.47 -10.70 15.42
CA ARG A 90 13.40 -11.67 15.66
C ARG A 90 12.80 -11.45 17.03
N TYR A 91 11.50 -11.23 17.08
CA TYR A 91 10.69 -11.15 18.30
C TYR A 91 9.48 -12.07 18.17
N ALA A 92 8.85 -12.43 19.29
CA ALA A 92 7.52 -13.04 19.27
C ALA A 92 6.50 -12.10 18.61
N PHE A 93 5.46 -12.66 17.98
CA PHE A 93 4.49 -11.90 17.18
C PHE A 93 3.76 -10.79 17.98
N ASP A 94 3.57 -10.99 19.29
CA ASP A 94 2.84 -10.13 20.22
C ASP A 94 3.75 -9.20 21.04
N GLU A 95 5.02 -9.12 20.70
CA GLU A 95 5.98 -8.29 21.40
C GLU A 95 6.80 -7.46 20.43
N ASN A 96 7.14 -6.25 20.85
CA ASN A 96 8.14 -5.44 20.19
C ASN A 96 8.99 -4.70 21.25
N TRP A 97 10.31 -4.81 21.10
CA TRP A 97 11.27 -4.31 22.07
C TRP A 97 12.22 -3.31 21.44
N ASP A 98 12.79 -2.43 22.26
CA ASP A 98 13.94 -1.60 21.86
C ASP A 98 15.16 -2.48 21.53
N GLU A 99 16.17 -1.89 20.90
CA GLU A 99 17.37 -2.61 20.46
C GLU A 99 18.11 -3.33 21.61
N GLU A 100 18.02 -2.79 22.81
CA GLU A 100 18.69 -3.33 24.01
C GLU A 100 17.78 -4.23 24.84
N ARG A 101 16.54 -4.47 24.39
CA ARG A 101 15.49 -5.26 25.08
C ARG A 101 15.18 -4.75 26.50
N ARG A 102 15.35 -3.46 26.76
CA ARG A 102 15.05 -2.88 28.07
C ARG A 102 13.60 -2.53 28.27
N LYS A 103 12.92 -2.15 27.19
CA LYS A 103 11.48 -1.79 27.22
C LYS A 103 10.77 -2.18 25.94
N LYS A 104 9.48 -2.46 26.05
CA LYS A 104 8.60 -2.60 24.89
C LYS A 104 8.46 -1.25 24.18
N ASN A 105 8.49 -1.25 22.84
CA ASN A 105 8.57 -0.05 22.01
C ASN A 105 7.69 -0.16 20.77
N TRP A 106 7.27 0.98 20.21
CA TRP A 106 6.55 1.05 18.93
C TRP A 106 7.48 1.00 17.72
N ALA A 107 8.67 1.57 17.79
CA ALA A 107 9.61 1.58 16.68
C ALA A 107 10.07 0.16 16.33
N CYS A 108 10.07 -0.16 15.03
CA CYS A 108 10.53 -1.44 14.50
C CYS A 108 11.74 -1.20 13.59
N THR A 109 12.93 -1.23 14.17
CA THR A 109 14.16 -0.95 13.44
C THR A 109 14.51 -2.07 12.46
N SER A 110 14.99 -1.71 11.28
CA SER A 110 15.53 -2.64 10.29
C SER A 110 16.67 -2.01 9.52
N LYS A 111 17.64 -2.84 9.12
CA LYS A 111 18.76 -2.41 8.27
C LYS A 111 18.50 -2.83 6.83
N MET A 112 18.70 -1.90 5.89
CA MET A 112 18.67 -2.21 4.46
C MET A 112 19.96 -2.87 4.01
N SER A 113 19.83 -3.94 3.26
CA SER A 113 20.91 -4.60 2.54
C SER A 113 20.39 -5.19 1.24
N TYR A 114 21.23 -5.89 0.48
CA TYR A 114 20.86 -6.44 -0.82
C TYR A 114 21.39 -7.86 -0.97
N MET A 115 20.61 -8.71 -1.61
CA MET A 115 21.04 -10.05 -2.02
C MET A 115 20.61 -10.33 -3.46
N THR A 116 21.13 -11.38 -4.07
CA THR A 116 20.52 -11.95 -5.27
C THR A 116 19.44 -12.95 -4.88
N ILE A 117 18.48 -13.21 -5.78
CA ILE A 117 17.44 -14.22 -5.56
C ILE A 117 18.05 -15.56 -5.17
N SER A 118 19.11 -16.03 -5.88
CA SER A 118 19.77 -17.31 -5.55
C SER A 118 20.41 -17.33 -4.17
N LYS A 119 21.03 -16.23 -3.73
CA LYS A 119 21.59 -16.14 -2.37
C LYS A 119 20.51 -16.16 -1.30
N TYR A 120 19.39 -15.47 -1.55
CA TYR A 120 18.28 -15.48 -0.63
C TYR A 120 17.59 -16.86 -0.58
N ALA A 121 17.44 -17.51 -1.73
CA ALA A 121 16.90 -18.87 -1.79
C ALA A 121 17.70 -19.86 -0.93
N LYS A 122 19.04 -19.79 -1.00
CA LYS A 122 19.90 -20.59 -0.13
C LYS A 122 19.66 -20.27 1.34
N TYR A 123 19.60 -18.98 1.71
CA TYR A 123 19.30 -18.56 3.08
C TYR A 123 17.94 -19.09 3.56
N GLN A 124 16.89 -19.03 2.72
CA GLN A 124 15.56 -19.53 3.04
C GLN A 124 15.56 -21.06 3.22
N THR A 125 16.29 -21.80 2.39
CA THR A 125 16.45 -23.25 2.51
C THR A 125 17.19 -23.64 3.78
N ASP A 126 18.28 -22.95 4.12
CA ASP A 126 19.04 -23.19 5.34
C ASP A 126 18.14 -23.03 6.58
N ARG A 127 17.26 -22.02 6.57
CA ARG A 127 16.28 -21.78 7.66
C ARG A 127 15.19 -22.83 7.73
N LEU A 128 14.68 -23.33 6.62
CA LEU A 128 13.73 -24.46 6.59
C LEU A 128 14.32 -25.71 7.22
N LEU A 129 15.56 -26.05 6.89
CA LEU A 129 16.24 -27.21 7.45
C LEU A 129 16.48 -27.08 8.97
N GLU A 130 16.81 -25.88 9.45
CA GLU A 130 16.92 -25.61 10.89
C GLU A 130 15.59 -25.82 11.63
N GLU A 131 14.45 -25.39 11.04
CA GLU A 131 13.11 -25.62 11.61
C GLU A 131 12.74 -27.10 11.69
N ASP A 132 12.95 -27.83 10.61
CA ASP A 132 12.67 -29.28 10.57
C ASP A 132 13.49 -30.04 11.62
N GLN A 133 14.75 -29.66 11.82
CA GLN A 133 15.60 -30.26 12.86
C GLN A 133 15.07 -29.95 14.27
N THR A 134 14.66 -28.71 14.53
CA THR A 134 14.11 -28.31 15.84
C THR A 134 12.81 -29.09 16.14
N LEU A 135 11.90 -29.20 15.18
CA LEU A 135 10.67 -29.99 15.32
C LEU A 135 10.92 -31.46 15.56
N LEU A 136 11.94 -32.05 14.93
CA LEU A 136 12.34 -33.46 15.14
C LEU A 136 12.94 -33.67 16.53
N GLU A 137 13.70 -32.70 17.07
CA GLU A 137 14.26 -32.75 18.42
C GLU A 137 13.17 -32.60 19.50
N GLU A 138 12.20 -31.68 19.32
CA GLU A 138 11.04 -31.52 20.20
C GLU A 138 10.15 -32.78 20.24
N ASN A 139 9.90 -33.41 19.09
CA ASN A 139 9.16 -34.65 19.01
C ASN A 139 9.88 -35.86 19.66
N ARG A 140 11.22 -35.84 19.70
CA ARG A 140 12.01 -36.91 20.36
C ARG A 140 12.11 -36.71 21.87
N ASN A 141 11.99 -35.49 22.36
CA ASN A 141 12.07 -35.15 23.79
C ASN A 141 10.96 -34.16 24.20
N PRO A 142 9.72 -34.63 24.37
CA PRO A 142 8.59 -33.76 24.73
C PRO A 142 8.74 -33.05 26.10
N ASN A 143 9.71 -33.50 26.92
CA ASN A 143 10.05 -32.86 28.21
C ASN A 143 11.15 -31.81 28.14
N LEU A 144 11.76 -31.58 26.98
CA LEU A 144 12.61 -30.45 26.75
C LEU A 144 11.70 -29.25 26.41
N SER A 145 11.05 -28.71 27.44
CA SER A 145 10.39 -27.41 27.30
C SER A 145 11.47 -26.41 26.88
N THR A 146 11.29 -25.76 25.75
CA THR A 146 12.13 -24.67 25.23
C THR A 146 12.10 -23.41 26.13
N PHE A 147 11.99 -23.61 27.45
CA PHE A 147 12.21 -22.61 28.50
C PHE A 147 13.65 -22.67 29.02
N ASP A 148 14.62 -22.94 28.14
CA ASP A 148 15.98 -22.47 28.40
C ASP A 148 16.03 -20.98 28.10
N GLY A 149 16.32 -20.21 29.15
CA GLY A 149 16.27 -18.75 29.16
C GLY A 149 17.02 -18.06 28.00
N PRO A 150 16.87 -16.75 27.86
CA PRO A 150 17.26 -15.96 26.69
C PRO A 150 18.75 -16.00 26.29
N ASP A 151 19.58 -16.74 27.01
CA ASP A 151 21.06 -16.70 26.89
C ASP A 151 21.68 -17.71 25.92
N LYS A 152 20.93 -18.69 25.38
CA LYS A 152 21.49 -19.70 24.45
C LYS A 152 21.15 -19.53 22.99
N VAL A 153 20.39 -18.52 22.59
CA VAL A 153 20.14 -18.19 21.19
C VAL A 153 21.42 -17.62 20.59
N THR A 154 22.12 -18.39 19.76
CA THR A 154 23.31 -17.90 19.03
C THR A 154 22.98 -16.59 18.32
N GLU A 155 23.95 -15.65 18.22
CA GLU A 155 23.72 -14.33 17.56
C GLU A 155 23.13 -14.45 16.14
N ARG A 156 23.40 -15.54 15.42
CA ARG A 156 22.80 -15.86 14.11
C ARG A 156 21.29 -16.00 14.16
N ASN A 157 20.68 -16.41 15.27
CA ASN A 157 19.23 -16.60 15.41
C ASN A 157 18.51 -15.34 15.91
N LYS A 158 19.23 -14.27 16.24
CA LYS A 158 18.64 -13.00 16.72
C LYS A 158 18.15 -12.10 15.57
N THR A 159 18.60 -12.33 14.33
CA THR A 159 18.22 -11.52 13.16
C THR A 159 17.70 -12.37 12.02
N VAL A 160 16.70 -11.84 11.34
CA VAL A 160 16.09 -12.45 10.13
C VAL A 160 16.20 -11.50 8.95
N LYS A 161 16.31 -12.07 7.76
CA LYS A 161 16.37 -11.33 6.49
C LYS A 161 15.05 -11.51 5.77
N PHE A 162 14.39 -10.39 5.51
CA PHE A 162 13.13 -10.31 4.77
C PHE A 162 13.39 -9.71 3.39
N ALA A 163 13.17 -10.49 2.33
CA ALA A 163 13.25 -10.00 0.96
C ALA A 163 11.94 -9.31 0.57
N THR A 164 12.03 -8.04 0.22
CA THR A 164 10.88 -7.18 -0.05
C THR A 164 10.88 -6.68 -1.48
N ASN A 165 9.68 -6.40 -2.01
CA ASN A 165 9.47 -5.66 -3.25
C ASN A 165 10.17 -6.25 -4.48
N VAL A 166 10.15 -7.60 -4.62
CA VAL A 166 10.59 -8.23 -5.87
C VAL A 166 9.55 -7.91 -6.93
N ASP A 167 9.89 -6.99 -7.82
CA ASP A 167 8.99 -6.49 -8.86
C ASP A 167 8.77 -7.52 -9.97
N LEU A 168 7.51 -7.90 -10.18
CA LEU A 168 7.10 -8.85 -11.23
C LEU A 168 6.52 -8.16 -12.49
N SER A 169 6.66 -6.84 -12.65
CA SER A 169 6.17 -6.11 -13.83
C SER A 169 6.98 -6.39 -15.10
N LYS A 170 8.21 -6.88 -14.97
CA LYS A 170 9.10 -7.11 -16.12
C LYS A 170 8.62 -8.25 -17.03
N PRO A 171 8.91 -8.18 -18.36
CA PRO A 171 8.44 -9.18 -19.33
C PRO A 171 8.81 -10.63 -19.02
N CYS A 172 9.90 -10.86 -18.29
CA CYS A 172 10.31 -12.21 -17.89
C CYS A 172 9.34 -12.89 -16.90
N TRP A 173 8.46 -12.14 -16.26
CA TRP A 173 7.44 -12.62 -15.33
C TRP A 173 6.04 -12.74 -15.96
N LYS A 174 5.97 -12.66 -17.29
CA LYS A 174 4.70 -12.78 -18.03
C LYS A 174 3.92 -14.07 -17.71
N PRO A 175 4.53 -15.25 -17.53
CA PRO A 175 3.79 -16.46 -17.13
C PRO A 175 3.07 -16.28 -15.79
N GLN A 176 3.73 -15.67 -14.80
CA GLN A 176 3.14 -15.37 -13.49
C GLN A 176 1.95 -14.42 -13.61
N LEU A 177 2.12 -13.32 -14.34
CA LEU A 177 1.04 -12.34 -14.52
C LEU A 177 -0.17 -12.93 -15.25
N ASN A 178 0.06 -13.81 -16.22
CA ASN A 178 -1.03 -14.49 -16.94
C ASN A 178 -1.89 -15.35 -16.00
N GLU A 179 -1.31 -16.00 -15.00
CA GLU A 179 -2.09 -16.78 -14.02
C GLU A 179 -3.08 -15.92 -13.24
N LEU A 180 -2.71 -14.69 -12.90
CA LEU A 180 -3.55 -13.77 -12.15
C LEU A 180 -4.75 -13.24 -12.98
N THR A 181 -4.71 -13.37 -14.30
CA THR A 181 -5.86 -13.02 -15.16
C THR A 181 -7.07 -13.93 -14.95
N LYS A 182 -6.88 -15.12 -14.34
CA LYS A 182 -7.96 -16.07 -14.00
C LYS A 182 -8.82 -15.58 -12.83
N LEU A 183 -8.29 -14.67 -12.01
CA LEU A 183 -8.99 -14.14 -10.82
C LEU A 183 -10.28 -13.39 -11.22
N PRO A 184 -11.28 -13.32 -10.34
CA PRO A 184 -12.43 -12.42 -10.52
C PRO A 184 -11.99 -10.95 -10.66
N SER A 185 -12.80 -10.12 -11.35
CA SER A 185 -12.47 -8.73 -11.67
C SER A 185 -12.02 -7.92 -10.45
N LEU A 186 -12.67 -8.12 -9.29
CA LEU A 186 -12.32 -7.44 -8.05
C LEU A 186 -10.84 -7.62 -7.62
N PHE A 187 -10.25 -8.77 -7.94
CA PHE A 187 -8.89 -9.12 -7.54
C PHE A 187 -7.85 -8.90 -8.65
N LYS A 188 -8.26 -8.59 -9.87
CA LYS A 188 -7.34 -8.45 -11.00
C LYS A 188 -6.45 -7.23 -10.84
N VAL A 189 -5.17 -7.39 -11.18
CA VAL A 189 -4.20 -6.29 -11.27
C VAL A 189 -4.69 -5.25 -12.27
N GLU A 190 -5.12 -5.71 -13.45
CA GLU A 190 -5.61 -4.86 -14.53
C GLU A 190 -7.04 -5.27 -14.92
N CYS A 191 -7.97 -4.33 -14.79
CA CYS A 191 -9.38 -4.54 -15.07
C CYS A 191 -10.09 -3.19 -15.24
N ALA A 192 -11.12 -3.14 -16.08
CA ALA A 192 -11.97 -1.94 -16.25
C ALA A 192 -12.66 -1.51 -14.94
N ASP A 193 -12.89 -2.44 -14.01
CA ASP A 193 -13.49 -2.17 -12.70
C ASP A 193 -12.47 -1.76 -11.63
N ASN A 194 -11.20 -1.56 -12.00
CA ASN A 194 -10.11 -1.14 -11.12
C ASN A 194 -9.64 0.27 -11.50
N MET A 195 -9.85 1.26 -10.64
CA MET A 195 -9.43 2.64 -10.88
C MET A 195 -7.94 2.77 -11.18
N LEU A 196 -7.09 1.94 -10.55
CA LEU A 196 -5.64 1.96 -10.77
C LEU A 196 -5.24 1.55 -12.20
N SER A 197 -6.10 0.82 -12.93
CA SER A 197 -5.88 0.49 -14.35
C SER A 197 -5.97 1.70 -15.28
N TYR A 198 -6.47 2.83 -14.78
CA TYR A 198 -6.54 4.09 -15.54
C TYR A 198 -5.29 4.97 -15.34
N MET A 199 -4.34 4.53 -14.54
CA MET A 199 -3.00 5.10 -14.56
C MET A 199 -2.26 4.62 -15.82
N CYS A 200 -1.76 5.54 -16.62
CA CYS A 200 -1.10 5.21 -17.90
C CYS A 200 0.33 4.69 -17.74
N ARG A 201 0.75 4.38 -16.52
CA ARG A 201 2.09 3.90 -16.18
C ARG A 201 2.07 2.98 -14.96
N ASP A 202 3.18 2.27 -14.80
CA ASP A 202 3.42 1.46 -13.60
C ASP A 202 3.69 2.35 -12.40
N LEU A 203 2.90 2.15 -11.35
CA LEU A 203 3.15 2.65 -10.00
C LEU A 203 3.67 1.46 -9.19
N LEU A 204 4.99 1.38 -9.05
CA LEU A 204 5.65 0.23 -8.39
C LEU A 204 5.08 0.01 -6.99
N GLY A 205 4.68 -1.24 -6.73
CA GLY A 205 4.05 -1.61 -5.46
C GLY A 205 2.57 -1.22 -5.33
N MET A 206 1.95 -0.67 -6.38
CA MET A 206 0.53 -0.33 -6.42
C MET A 206 -0.21 -1.13 -7.50
N ASN A 207 -0.13 -0.73 -8.77
CA ASN A 207 -0.74 -1.42 -9.90
C ASN A 207 0.20 -2.45 -10.55
N THR A 208 1.26 -2.83 -9.87
CA THR A 208 2.20 -3.89 -10.26
C THR A 208 2.30 -4.94 -9.15
N VAL A 209 2.53 -6.18 -9.54
CA VAL A 209 2.65 -7.29 -8.57
C VAL A 209 4.02 -7.28 -7.93
N GLN A 210 4.03 -7.31 -6.59
CA GLN A 210 5.23 -7.42 -5.77
C GLN A 210 5.29 -8.79 -5.12
N LEU A 211 6.47 -9.41 -5.10
CA LEU A 211 6.72 -10.66 -4.42
C LEU A 211 7.61 -10.43 -3.20
N TYR A 212 7.29 -11.13 -2.14
CA TYR A 212 7.97 -11.11 -0.85
C TYR A 212 8.44 -12.52 -0.51
N MET A 213 9.70 -12.65 -0.05
CA MET A 213 10.24 -13.93 0.41
C MET A 213 10.57 -13.82 1.89
N LYS A 214 10.02 -14.70 2.70
CA LYS A 214 10.05 -14.63 4.15
C LYS A 214 10.62 -15.90 4.77
N VAL A 215 11.22 -15.73 5.94
CA VAL A 215 11.55 -16.80 6.88
C VAL A 215 10.81 -16.54 8.20
N PRO A 216 10.68 -17.53 9.11
CA PRO A 216 10.03 -17.33 10.40
C PRO A 216 10.54 -16.12 11.17
N GLY A 217 9.61 -15.32 11.69
CA GLY A 217 9.93 -14.10 12.40
C GLY A 217 10.07 -12.85 11.52
N CYS A 218 10.02 -12.96 10.18
CA CYS A 218 9.92 -11.78 9.32
C CYS A 218 8.63 -11.01 9.57
N ARG A 219 8.73 -9.67 9.62
CA ARG A 219 7.61 -8.77 9.89
C ARG A 219 7.41 -7.78 8.74
N THR A 220 6.19 -7.72 8.24
CA THR A 220 5.69 -6.57 7.49
C THR A 220 5.12 -5.61 8.52
N THR A 221 5.80 -4.48 8.73
CA THR A 221 5.47 -3.49 9.77
C THR A 221 4.11 -2.85 9.56
N GLY A 222 3.55 -2.28 10.61
CA GLY A 222 2.22 -1.68 10.58
C GLY A 222 2.13 -0.54 9.57
N HIS A 223 1.07 -0.55 8.76
CA HIS A 223 0.82 0.46 7.74
C HIS A 223 -0.63 0.42 7.25
N GLN A 224 -1.01 1.44 6.54
CA GLN A 224 -2.12 1.45 5.60
C GLN A 224 -1.54 1.45 4.19
N GLU A 225 -2.26 0.89 3.25
CA GLU A 225 -1.86 0.93 1.84
C GLU A 225 -1.75 2.37 1.33
N ASN A 226 -0.87 2.60 0.37
CA ASN A 226 -0.70 3.91 -0.23
C ASN A 226 -2.04 4.48 -0.71
N ASN A 227 -2.31 5.74 -0.35
CA ASN A 227 -3.57 6.42 -0.63
C ASN A 227 -4.81 5.61 -0.22
N ASN A 228 -4.68 4.73 0.78
CA ASN A 228 -5.78 3.90 1.29
C ASN A 228 -6.47 3.02 0.23
N PHE A 229 -5.79 2.62 -0.84
CA PHE A 229 -6.33 1.66 -1.80
C PHE A 229 -6.50 0.28 -1.16
N CYS A 230 -7.40 -0.53 -1.73
CA CYS A 230 -7.51 -1.93 -1.33
C CYS A 230 -6.26 -2.70 -1.77
N SER A 231 -5.97 -3.83 -1.09
CA SER A 231 -4.92 -4.73 -1.56
C SER A 231 -5.35 -6.20 -1.56
N VAL A 232 -4.67 -6.95 -2.40
CA VAL A 232 -4.79 -8.40 -2.55
C VAL A 232 -3.47 -9.01 -2.18
N ASN A 233 -3.46 -9.99 -1.29
CA ASN A 233 -2.26 -10.73 -0.90
C ASN A 233 -2.52 -12.22 -0.99
N ILE A 234 -1.68 -12.95 -1.72
CA ILE A 234 -1.75 -14.41 -1.84
C ILE A 234 -0.55 -15.02 -1.13
N ASN A 235 -0.76 -15.95 -0.21
CA ASN A 235 0.30 -16.76 0.35
C ASN A 235 0.62 -17.90 -0.61
N ILE A 236 1.84 -17.95 -1.11
CA ILE A 236 2.34 -19.02 -1.98
C ILE A 236 2.75 -20.25 -1.14
N GLY A 237 3.15 -20.02 0.11
CA GLY A 237 3.63 -21.06 1.00
C GLY A 237 5.15 -21.27 0.93
N PRO A 238 5.66 -22.39 1.50
CA PRO A 238 4.90 -23.46 2.18
C PRO A 238 4.38 -23.10 3.57
N GLY A 239 4.96 -22.12 4.27
CA GLY A 239 4.58 -21.74 5.62
C GLY A 239 3.43 -20.74 5.69
N ASP A 240 2.91 -20.56 6.89
CA ASP A 240 1.80 -19.68 7.21
C ASP A 240 2.27 -18.25 7.55
N CYS A 241 1.35 -17.29 7.42
CA CYS A 241 1.51 -15.92 7.93
C CYS A 241 0.41 -15.59 8.93
N GLU A 242 0.77 -14.93 10.02
CA GLU A 242 -0.19 -14.36 10.97
C GLU A 242 -0.42 -12.90 10.66
N TRP A 243 -1.68 -12.53 10.57
CA TRP A 243 -2.14 -11.20 10.22
C TRP A 243 -2.84 -10.52 11.38
N PHE A 244 -2.64 -9.23 11.47
CA PHE A 244 -3.32 -8.33 12.38
C PHE A 244 -3.88 -7.17 11.56
N ALA A 245 -5.13 -6.82 11.82
CA ALA A 245 -5.79 -5.75 11.08
C ALA A 245 -6.72 -4.94 11.98
N ALA A 246 -6.72 -3.62 11.82
CA ALA A 246 -7.65 -2.72 12.48
C ALA A 246 -8.44 -1.93 11.42
N PRO A 247 -9.76 -1.71 11.62
CA PRO A 247 -10.57 -0.95 10.68
C PRO A 247 -10.04 0.46 10.45
N HIS A 248 -10.32 1.00 9.25
CA HIS A 248 -9.90 2.35 8.85
C HIS A 248 -10.22 3.42 9.90
N GLU A 249 -11.38 3.33 10.52
CA GLU A 249 -11.87 4.33 11.48
C GLU A 249 -10.95 4.53 12.68
N TYR A 250 -10.08 3.55 12.98
CA TYR A 250 -9.15 3.58 14.12
C TYR A 250 -7.73 4.02 13.78
N TRP A 251 -7.43 4.33 12.50
CA TRP A 251 -6.07 4.73 12.11
C TRP A 251 -5.57 5.97 12.87
N GLY A 252 -6.47 6.93 13.15
CA GLY A 252 -6.11 8.14 13.89
C GLY A 252 -5.71 7.87 15.33
N VAL A 253 -6.34 6.88 16.00
CA VAL A 253 -5.94 6.43 17.34
C VAL A 253 -4.55 5.80 17.31
N ILE A 254 -4.30 4.90 16.34
CA ILE A 254 -2.99 4.24 16.17
C ILE A 254 -1.92 5.28 15.83
N ASN A 255 -2.20 6.23 14.94
CA ASN A 255 -1.30 7.35 14.63
C ASN A 255 -0.93 8.13 15.90
N SER A 256 -1.92 8.48 16.72
CA SER A 256 -1.68 9.20 17.98
C SER A 256 -0.84 8.38 18.98
N LEU A 257 -1.01 7.07 19.01
CA LEU A 257 -0.19 6.17 19.83
C LEU A 257 1.26 6.12 19.32
N CYS A 258 1.48 6.06 18.02
CA CYS A 258 2.81 6.15 17.41
C CYS A 258 3.48 7.48 17.76
N GLU A 259 2.81 8.62 17.50
CA GLU A 259 3.36 9.96 17.74
C GLU A 259 3.71 10.21 19.22
N ARG A 260 2.87 9.77 20.17
CA ARG A 260 3.18 9.86 21.63
C ARG A 260 4.43 9.07 22.03
N ASN A 261 4.80 8.07 21.23
CA ASN A 261 5.99 7.26 21.44
C ASN A 261 7.16 7.64 20.52
N GLY A 262 7.10 8.83 19.88
CA GLY A 262 8.16 9.37 19.05
C GLY A 262 8.32 8.67 17.69
N VAL A 263 7.27 8.03 17.19
CA VAL A 263 7.25 7.30 15.90
C VAL A 263 6.34 8.03 14.93
N ASP A 264 6.86 8.40 13.75
CA ASP A 264 6.04 8.93 12.66
C ASP A 264 5.28 7.78 11.98
N TYR A 265 3.96 7.80 12.11
CA TYR A 265 3.08 6.74 11.59
C TYR A 265 3.24 6.48 10.08
N LEU A 266 3.55 7.51 9.28
CA LEU A 266 3.68 7.40 7.82
C LEU A 266 5.09 7.04 7.37
N ARG A 267 6.13 7.49 8.11
CA ARG A 267 7.53 7.40 7.67
C ARG A 267 8.31 6.30 8.35
N ASP A 268 7.99 6.06 9.63
CA ASP A 268 8.76 5.10 10.42
C ASP A 268 8.11 3.72 10.41
N PRO A 269 8.89 2.64 10.29
CA PRO A 269 8.37 1.29 10.50
C PRO A 269 8.00 1.11 11.97
N TRP A 270 6.77 0.62 12.21
CA TRP A 270 6.26 0.43 13.56
C TRP A 270 5.59 -0.93 13.75
N TRP A 271 5.53 -1.36 15.00
CA TRP A 271 4.82 -2.55 15.47
C TRP A 271 4.28 -2.29 16.87
N PRO A 272 3.03 -2.65 17.19
CA PRO A 272 2.52 -2.48 18.55
C PRO A 272 3.40 -3.20 19.58
N PRO A 273 3.71 -2.58 20.74
CA PRO A 273 4.53 -3.22 21.77
C PRO A 273 3.87 -4.48 22.34
N ASN A 274 2.55 -4.53 22.35
CA ASN A 274 1.68 -5.69 22.58
C ASN A 274 0.28 -5.34 22.07
N LEU A 275 -0.64 -6.31 22.03
CA LEU A 275 -2.02 -6.06 21.61
C LEU A 275 -2.87 -5.37 22.68
N ASP A 276 -2.48 -5.44 23.94
CA ASP A 276 -3.25 -4.85 25.04
C ASP A 276 -3.28 -3.33 24.95
N VAL A 277 -2.20 -2.70 24.49
CA VAL A 277 -2.16 -1.25 24.27
C VAL A 277 -3.24 -0.78 23.28
N LEU A 278 -3.58 -1.61 22.28
CA LEU A 278 -4.65 -1.31 21.32
C LEU A 278 -6.03 -1.51 21.97
N ARG A 279 -6.21 -2.59 22.73
CA ARG A 279 -7.44 -2.87 23.47
C ARG A 279 -7.75 -1.78 24.51
N GLU A 280 -6.77 -1.36 25.27
CA GLU A 280 -6.88 -0.28 26.25
C GLU A 280 -7.31 1.05 25.60
N ASN A 281 -6.91 1.28 24.36
CA ASN A 281 -7.29 2.45 23.56
C ASN A 281 -8.51 2.19 22.65
N ASN A 282 -9.32 1.17 22.97
CA ASN A 282 -10.57 0.85 22.29
C ASN A 282 -10.44 0.59 20.78
N VAL A 283 -9.31 0.00 20.35
CA VAL A 283 -9.01 -0.35 18.96
C VAL A 283 -9.27 -1.84 18.73
N PRO A 284 -10.26 -2.23 17.92
CA PRO A 284 -10.49 -3.62 17.58
C PRO A 284 -9.41 -4.15 16.65
N VAL A 285 -8.96 -5.38 16.92
CA VAL A 285 -7.92 -6.06 16.11
C VAL A 285 -8.42 -7.41 15.65
N TYR A 286 -8.54 -7.58 14.34
CA TYR A 286 -8.69 -8.87 13.70
C TYR A 286 -7.35 -9.59 13.71
N ARG A 287 -7.32 -10.81 14.24
CA ARG A 287 -6.12 -11.67 14.25
C ARG A 287 -6.45 -13.00 13.59
N PHE A 288 -5.66 -13.41 12.61
CA PHE A 288 -5.93 -14.62 11.85
C PHE A 288 -4.69 -15.17 11.15
N VAL A 289 -4.76 -16.44 10.75
CA VAL A 289 -3.71 -17.11 9.99
C VAL A 289 -4.11 -17.21 8.52
N GLN A 290 -3.21 -16.77 7.64
CA GLN A 290 -3.26 -16.98 6.19
C GLN A 290 -2.43 -18.22 5.85
N LYS A 291 -3.07 -19.26 5.34
CA LYS A 291 -2.44 -20.49 4.88
C LYS A 291 -1.99 -20.38 3.42
N PRO A 292 -1.10 -21.31 2.95
CA PRO A 292 -0.78 -21.41 1.54
C PRO A 292 -2.03 -21.53 0.66
N GLY A 293 -2.08 -20.71 -0.41
CA GLY A 293 -3.23 -20.62 -1.31
C GLY A 293 -4.36 -19.67 -0.84
N ASP A 294 -4.38 -19.24 0.42
CA ASP A 294 -5.36 -18.26 0.89
C ASP A 294 -5.08 -16.88 0.30
N ILE A 295 -6.15 -16.19 -0.05
CA ILE A 295 -6.12 -14.77 -0.41
C ILE A 295 -6.58 -13.95 0.78
N VAL A 296 -5.82 -12.93 1.15
CA VAL A 296 -6.25 -11.88 2.07
C VAL A 296 -6.63 -10.65 1.24
N TRP A 297 -7.86 -10.21 1.42
CA TRP A 297 -8.35 -8.93 0.96
C TRP A 297 -8.21 -7.91 2.08
N VAL A 298 -7.45 -6.85 1.84
CA VAL A 298 -7.35 -5.69 2.73
C VAL A 298 -8.20 -4.58 2.13
N ASN A 299 -9.25 -4.19 2.83
CA ASN A 299 -10.18 -3.18 2.34
C ASN A 299 -9.63 -1.76 2.55
N VAL A 300 -10.35 -0.78 1.98
CA VAL A 300 -10.02 0.65 1.97
C VAL A 300 -9.51 1.12 3.32
N GLY A 301 -8.26 1.57 3.35
CA GLY A 301 -7.64 2.20 4.52
C GLY A 301 -7.48 1.33 5.77
N CYS A 302 -7.68 0.03 5.67
CA CYS A 302 -7.48 -0.89 6.80
C CYS A 302 -6.00 -0.88 7.23
N VAL A 303 -5.77 -0.65 8.52
CA VAL A 303 -4.43 -0.70 9.12
C VAL A 303 -4.05 -2.15 9.35
N HIS A 304 -2.86 -2.58 8.92
CA HIS A 304 -2.48 -3.98 9.09
C HIS A 304 -0.98 -4.18 9.27
N TRP A 305 -0.62 -5.34 9.85
CA TRP A 305 0.75 -5.81 10.02
C TRP A 305 0.78 -7.33 9.99
N VAL A 306 1.91 -7.90 9.55
CA VAL A 306 2.00 -9.34 9.26
C VAL A 306 3.28 -9.93 9.81
N HIS A 307 3.17 -11.09 10.44
CA HIS A 307 4.26 -11.90 10.94
C HIS A 307 4.35 -13.24 10.19
N ALA A 308 5.54 -13.60 9.71
CA ALA A 308 5.74 -14.91 9.09
C ALA A 308 5.92 -15.97 10.18
N ILE A 309 5.03 -16.97 10.20
CA ILE A 309 5.12 -18.12 11.10
C ILE A 309 6.13 -19.11 10.54
N GLY A 310 6.06 -19.40 9.24
CA GLY A 310 6.95 -20.30 8.52
C GLY A 310 7.67 -19.62 7.37
N CYS A 311 8.59 -20.33 6.72
CA CYS A 311 9.18 -19.88 5.45
C CYS A 311 8.10 -19.81 4.37
N CYS A 312 7.89 -18.65 3.77
CA CYS A 312 6.87 -18.48 2.74
C CYS A 312 7.21 -17.36 1.75
N ASN A 313 6.62 -17.46 0.57
CA ASN A 313 6.54 -16.37 -0.37
C ASN A 313 5.11 -15.82 -0.37
N ASN A 314 4.96 -14.52 -0.58
CA ASN A 314 3.67 -13.87 -0.80
C ASN A 314 3.76 -13.01 -2.06
N ILE A 315 2.66 -12.89 -2.78
CA ILE A 315 2.50 -11.87 -3.82
C ILE A 315 1.39 -10.92 -3.42
N ALA A 316 1.58 -9.62 -3.73
CA ALA A 316 0.59 -8.60 -3.40
C ALA A 316 0.56 -7.50 -4.45
N TRP A 317 -0.59 -6.85 -4.57
CA TRP A 317 -0.82 -5.66 -5.39
C TRP A 317 -2.02 -4.89 -4.87
N ASN A 318 -2.16 -3.64 -5.30
CA ASN A 318 -3.33 -2.85 -4.94
C ASN A 318 -4.38 -2.84 -6.05
N VAL A 319 -5.61 -2.64 -5.64
CA VAL A 319 -6.77 -2.48 -6.51
C VAL A 319 -7.65 -1.34 -6.01
N GLY A 320 -8.29 -0.64 -6.93
CA GLY A 320 -9.21 0.46 -6.62
C GLY A 320 -10.61 0.18 -7.14
N PRO A 321 -11.48 -0.51 -6.39
CA PRO A 321 -12.86 -0.72 -6.79
C PRO A 321 -13.60 0.61 -7.01
N PHE A 322 -14.50 0.68 -8.03
CA PHE A 322 -15.30 1.85 -8.33
C PHE A 322 -16.39 2.08 -7.29
N THR A 323 -15.97 2.32 -6.03
CA THR A 323 -16.87 2.64 -4.93
C THR A 323 -16.64 4.06 -4.43
N VAL A 324 -17.70 4.68 -3.92
CA VAL A 324 -17.63 6.00 -3.26
C VAL A 324 -16.60 5.97 -2.13
N LYS A 325 -16.66 4.94 -1.27
CA LYS A 325 -15.77 4.79 -0.12
C LYS A 325 -14.30 4.77 -0.56
N GLN A 326 -13.95 3.99 -1.61
CA GLN A 326 -12.58 3.92 -2.09
C GLN A 326 -12.07 5.28 -2.58
N TYR A 327 -12.82 5.95 -3.44
CA TYR A 327 -12.39 7.23 -4.01
C TYR A 327 -12.31 8.32 -2.93
N GLN A 328 -13.34 8.45 -2.10
CA GLN A 328 -13.38 9.45 -1.02
C GLN A 328 -12.22 9.27 -0.04
N THR A 329 -12.01 8.05 0.45
CA THR A 329 -10.93 7.77 1.40
C THR A 329 -9.54 7.96 0.78
N ALA A 330 -9.39 7.69 -0.53
CA ALA A 330 -8.15 7.95 -1.24
C ALA A 330 -7.85 9.47 -1.36
N ILE A 331 -8.87 10.29 -1.63
CA ILE A 331 -8.75 11.76 -1.65
C ILE A 331 -8.45 12.30 -0.23
N GLU A 332 -9.13 11.81 0.80
CA GLU A 332 -8.87 12.20 2.19
C GLU A 332 -7.41 11.91 2.59
N ARG A 333 -6.90 10.73 2.23
CA ARG A 333 -5.48 10.37 2.46
C ARG A 333 -4.53 11.25 1.63
N TYR A 334 -4.87 11.55 0.40
CA TYR A 334 -4.10 12.45 -0.45
C TYR A 334 -3.98 13.85 0.16
N GLU A 335 -5.07 14.43 0.67
CA GLU A 335 -5.05 15.73 1.34
C GLU A 335 -4.27 15.66 2.67
N TRP A 336 -4.42 14.59 3.45
CA TRP A 336 -3.61 14.36 4.66
C TRP A 336 -2.11 14.29 4.35
N ASN A 337 -1.74 13.56 3.31
CA ASN A 337 -0.34 13.46 2.88
C ASN A 337 0.23 14.83 2.51
N LYS A 338 -0.53 15.68 1.82
CA LYS A 338 -0.14 17.07 1.52
C LYS A 338 0.14 17.87 2.79
N LEU A 339 -0.74 17.79 3.80
CA LEU A 339 -0.56 18.45 5.08
C LEU A 339 0.70 17.98 5.82
N ARG A 340 1.03 16.71 5.68
CA ARG A 340 2.22 16.08 6.30
C ARG A 340 3.48 16.17 5.42
N GLN A 341 3.41 16.81 4.25
CA GLN A 341 4.49 16.83 3.26
C GLN A 341 5.01 15.43 2.93
N TYR A 342 4.08 14.50 2.76
CA TYR A 342 4.33 13.10 2.43
C TYR A 342 3.92 12.81 1.00
N LEU A 343 4.80 12.12 0.25
CA LEU A 343 4.55 11.79 -1.15
C LEU A 343 3.36 10.83 -1.30
N SER A 344 2.37 11.23 -2.07
CA SER A 344 1.29 10.32 -2.51
C SER A 344 1.75 9.57 -3.75
N ILE A 345 1.96 8.25 -3.63
CA ILE A 345 2.40 7.40 -4.76
C ILE A 345 1.35 7.39 -5.86
N VAL A 346 0.06 7.37 -5.49
CA VAL A 346 -1.04 7.54 -6.46
C VAL A 346 -1.34 9.03 -6.62
N PRO A 347 -1.09 9.60 -7.80
CA PRO A 347 -1.43 10.98 -8.09
C PRO A 347 -2.94 11.08 -8.33
N MET A 348 -3.67 11.49 -7.29
CA MET A 348 -5.14 11.45 -7.29
C MET A 348 -5.78 12.44 -8.25
N VAL A 349 -5.13 13.56 -8.54
CA VAL A 349 -5.62 14.54 -9.52
C VAL A 349 -5.49 13.97 -10.92
N GLU A 350 -4.32 13.45 -11.28
CA GLU A 350 -4.10 12.80 -12.58
C GLU A 350 -5.02 11.60 -12.76
N LEU A 351 -5.17 10.74 -11.74
CA LEU A 351 -6.10 9.62 -11.76
C LEU A 351 -7.52 10.10 -12.04
N SER A 352 -7.98 11.16 -11.37
CA SER A 352 -9.34 11.70 -11.57
C SER A 352 -9.58 12.18 -13.00
N TRP A 353 -8.59 12.85 -13.62
CA TRP A 353 -8.64 13.27 -15.00
C TRP A 353 -8.60 12.08 -15.98
N ASN A 354 -7.85 11.03 -15.69
CA ASN A 354 -7.82 9.81 -16.49
C ASN A 354 -9.15 9.03 -16.41
N LEU A 355 -9.76 8.97 -15.22
CA LEU A 355 -11.10 8.42 -15.06
C LEU A 355 -12.11 9.20 -15.89
N ALA A 356 -12.06 10.52 -15.87
CA ALA A 356 -12.96 11.36 -16.66
C ALA A 356 -12.79 11.17 -18.19
N ARG A 357 -11.58 10.87 -18.65
CA ARG A 357 -11.30 10.64 -20.09
C ARG A 357 -11.73 9.25 -20.57
N LYS A 358 -11.64 8.23 -19.73
CA LYS A 358 -11.64 6.83 -20.19
C LYS A 358 -12.65 5.94 -19.47
N ALA A 359 -13.05 6.25 -18.24
CA ALA A 359 -13.91 5.39 -17.44
C ALA A 359 -15.39 5.71 -17.65
N LYS A 360 -16.24 4.68 -17.52
CA LYS A 360 -17.69 4.83 -17.42
C LYS A 360 -18.07 4.76 -15.94
N VAL A 361 -18.60 5.85 -15.41
CA VAL A 361 -19.00 5.96 -14.01
C VAL A 361 -20.52 6.03 -13.95
N SER A 362 -21.16 5.02 -13.34
CA SER A 362 -22.62 4.92 -13.20
C SER A 362 -23.12 5.32 -11.80
N ASN A 363 -22.24 5.36 -10.80
CA ASN A 363 -22.60 5.81 -9.47
C ASN A 363 -22.61 7.33 -9.40
N GLN A 364 -23.76 7.93 -9.17
CA GLN A 364 -23.94 9.39 -9.16
C GLN A 364 -23.07 10.12 -8.16
N LEU A 365 -22.88 9.57 -6.94
CA LEU A 365 -22.06 10.21 -5.92
C LEU A 365 -20.58 10.14 -6.27
N LEU A 366 -20.10 9.00 -6.75
CA LEU A 366 -18.73 8.84 -7.24
C LEU A 366 -18.45 9.80 -8.39
N TYR A 367 -19.38 9.90 -9.35
CA TYR A 367 -19.30 10.88 -10.43
C TYR A 367 -19.17 12.30 -9.91
N GLN A 368 -19.98 12.71 -8.94
CA GLN A 368 -19.90 14.06 -8.33
C GLN A 368 -18.56 14.31 -7.65
N LEU A 369 -18.05 13.33 -6.91
CA LEU A 369 -16.73 13.46 -6.25
C LEU A 369 -15.60 13.66 -7.27
N ILE A 370 -15.59 12.89 -8.35
CA ILE A 370 -14.63 13.07 -9.44
C ILE A 370 -14.82 14.46 -10.08
N LYS A 371 -16.05 14.85 -10.45
CA LYS A 371 -16.35 16.18 -11.00
C LYS A 371 -15.87 17.33 -10.13
N ASN A 372 -15.99 17.20 -8.81
CA ASN A 372 -15.50 18.20 -7.87
C ASN A 372 -13.97 18.33 -7.92
N CYS A 373 -13.25 17.21 -7.99
CA CYS A 373 -11.80 17.22 -8.16
C CYS A 373 -11.39 17.94 -9.47
N LEU A 374 -12.04 17.59 -10.59
CA LEU A 374 -11.79 18.24 -11.88
C LEU A 374 -12.09 19.76 -11.85
N SER A 375 -13.23 20.16 -11.30
CA SER A 375 -13.63 21.57 -11.17
C SER A 375 -12.61 22.37 -10.35
N ASN A 376 -12.21 21.84 -9.18
CA ASN A 376 -11.22 22.50 -8.33
C ASN A 376 -9.87 22.62 -9.03
N THR A 377 -9.46 21.60 -9.76
CA THR A 377 -8.19 21.61 -10.51
C THR A 377 -8.22 22.63 -11.65
N MET A 378 -9.33 22.72 -12.41
CA MET A 378 -9.47 23.74 -13.45
C MET A 378 -9.40 25.16 -12.89
N LYS A 379 -10.11 25.42 -11.77
CA LYS A 379 -10.05 26.73 -11.10
C LYS A 379 -8.63 27.08 -10.68
N GLN A 380 -7.92 26.12 -10.09
CA GLN A 380 -6.53 26.32 -9.68
C GLN A 380 -5.62 26.60 -10.87
N ASN A 381 -5.76 25.85 -11.97
CA ASN A 381 -4.98 26.10 -13.19
C ASN A 381 -5.28 27.48 -13.77
N TYR A 382 -6.55 27.86 -13.89
CA TYR A 382 -6.95 29.18 -14.38
C TYR A 382 -6.34 30.31 -13.55
N LEU A 383 -6.49 30.28 -12.23
CA LEU A 383 -5.93 31.26 -11.31
C LEU A 383 -4.39 31.30 -11.37
N THR A 384 -3.74 30.17 -11.58
CA THR A 384 -2.28 30.11 -11.74
C THR A 384 -1.84 30.78 -13.01
N LEU A 385 -2.55 30.57 -14.14
CA LEU A 385 -2.27 31.20 -15.42
C LEU A 385 -2.49 32.71 -15.34
N GLU A 386 -3.60 33.20 -14.75
CA GLU A 386 -3.86 34.64 -14.54
C GLU A 386 -2.77 35.28 -13.68
N LEU A 387 -2.31 34.61 -12.62
CA LEU A 387 -1.25 35.12 -11.77
C LEU A 387 0.08 35.27 -12.54
N ILE A 388 0.45 34.26 -13.34
CA ILE A 388 1.66 34.29 -14.17
C ILE A 388 1.59 35.47 -15.18
N GLU A 389 0.46 35.60 -15.87
CA GLU A 389 0.23 36.67 -16.84
C GLU A 389 0.25 38.06 -16.19
N SER A 390 -0.40 38.21 -15.03
CA SER A 390 -0.41 39.50 -14.28
C SER A 390 0.98 39.96 -13.86
N LYS A 391 1.95 39.03 -13.77
CA LYS A 391 3.37 39.33 -13.49
C LYS A 391 4.19 39.62 -14.77
N GLY A 392 3.55 39.64 -15.95
CA GLY A 392 4.23 39.81 -17.24
C GLY A 392 5.08 38.62 -17.66
N LEU A 393 4.83 37.41 -17.07
CA LEU A 393 5.54 36.19 -17.37
C LEU A 393 4.77 35.39 -18.42
N THR A 394 5.47 34.50 -19.16
CA THR A 394 4.90 33.72 -20.23
C THR A 394 4.92 32.24 -19.89
N VAL A 395 3.83 31.54 -20.24
CA VAL A 395 3.72 30.09 -20.16
C VAL A 395 4.05 29.49 -21.52
N LYS A 396 4.92 28.46 -21.54
CA LYS A 396 5.27 27.74 -22.77
C LYS A 396 4.51 26.43 -22.81
N LYS A 397 4.16 25.99 -24.00
CA LYS A 397 3.60 24.67 -24.19
C LYS A 397 4.66 23.62 -23.83
N TYR A 398 4.28 22.64 -23.04
CA TYR A 398 5.10 21.47 -22.77
C TYR A 398 5.31 20.72 -24.09
N ALA A 399 6.55 20.53 -24.53
CA ALA A 399 6.82 19.83 -25.78
C ALA A 399 6.60 18.30 -25.58
N ASP A 400 5.86 17.68 -26.49
CA ASP A 400 5.52 16.26 -26.49
C ASP A 400 6.74 15.30 -26.68
N GLU A 401 7.96 15.85 -26.68
CA GLU A 401 9.20 15.06 -26.90
C GLU A 401 9.70 14.32 -25.64
N CYS A 402 9.07 14.48 -24.50
CA CYS A 402 9.37 13.66 -23.34
C CYS A 402 8.47 12.40 -23.35
N GLU A 403 9.03 11.29 -23.79
CA GLU A 403 8.42 9.93 -23.75
C GLU A 403 8.00 9.49 -22.33
N ASN A 404 8.36 10.25 -21.28
CA ASN A 404 8.00 9.98 -19.91
C ASN A 404 6.95 10.99 -19.44
N ASP A 405 5.69 10.62 -19.55
CA ASP A 405 4.56 11.37 -18.95
C ASP A 405 4.45 11.08 -17.44
N GLU A 406 5.59 11.20 -16.74
CA GLU A 406 5.64 11.02 -15.30
C GLU A 406 4.95 12.17 -14.59
N THR A 407 4.21 11.86 -13.51
CA THR A 407 3.66 12.88 -12.63
C THR A 407 4.79 13.66 -11.98
N ALA A 408 4.74 14.97 -12.09
CA ALA A 408 5.66 15.84 -11.38
C ALA A 408 5.19 16.06 -9.94
N TYR A 409 6.15 16.09 -9.02
CA TYR A 409 5.91 16.40 -7.62
C TYR A 409 6.77 17.57 -7.19
N CYS A 410 6.25 18.39 -6.27
CA CYS A 410 6.98 19.52 -5.74
C CYS A 410 8.19 19.08 -4.92
N GLU A 411 9.36 19.63 -5.23
CA GLU A 411 10.62 19.33 -4.54
C GLU A 411 10.56 19.66 -3.03
N ASP A 412 9.86 20.74 -2.65
CA ASP A 412 9.81 21.20 -1.27
C ASP A 412 8.73 20.52 -0.41
N CYS A 413 7.53 20.26 -0.99
CA CYS A 413 6.39 19.78 -0.20
C CYS A 413 5.80 18.46 -0.68
N ALA A 414 6.40 17.82 -1.70
CA ALA A 414 5.97 16.56 -2.29
C ALA A 414 4.51 16.53 -2.81
N ALA A 415 3.88 17.71 -3.00
CA ALA A 415 2.55 17.80 -3.60
C ALA A 415 2.59 17.42 -5.08
N GLU A 416 1.58 16.69 -5.55
CA GLU A 416 1.37 16.41 -6.97
C GLU A 416 1.21 17.73 -7.74
N ILE A 417 1.86 17.83 -8.89
CA ILE A 417 1.76 18.96 -9.79
C ILE A 417 1.03 18.52 -11.05
N PHE A 418 -0.14 19.09 -11.22
CA PHE A 418 -0.99 18.81 -12.37
C PHE A 418 -0.98 19.97 -13.35
N ASN A 419 -0.79 19.67 -14.63
CA ASN A 419 -0.90 20.57 -15.80
C ASN A 419 0.10 21.72 -15.87
N ILE A 420 0.17 22.62 -14.88
CA ILE A 420 1.10 23.75 -14.89
C ILE A 420 2.35 23.38 -14.11
N ILE A 421 3.45 23.15 -14.83
CA ILE A 421 4.74 22.78 -14.25
C ILE A 421 5.59 24.03 -14.08
N ILE A 422 6.00 24.32 -12.86
CA ILE A 422 6.85 25.45 -12.51
C ILE A 422 8.26 24.92 -12.27
N CYS A 423 9.17 25.25 -13.19
CA CYS A 423 10.52 24.70 -13.20
C CYS A 423 11.58 25.74 -12.86
N LYS A 424 12.58 25.32 -12.09
CA LYS A 424 13.82 26.06 -11.85
C LYS A 424 15.03 25.23 -12.25
N ARG A 425 15.95 25.81 -13.00
CA ARG A 425 17.16 25.10 -13.39
C ARG A 425 18.08 24.87 -12.18
N LYS A 426 18.44 23.65 -11.90
CA LYS A 426 19.27 23.28 -10.73
C LYS A 426 20.68 23.88 -10.80
N SER A 427 21.26 23.97 -12.00
CA SER A 427 22.58 24.54 -12.23
C SER A 427 22.77 24.85 -13.71
N LYS A 428 23.63 25.81 -14.04
CA LYS A 428 24.03 26.06 -15.45
C LYS A 428 24.72 24.86 -16.10
N LYS A 429 25.27 23.93 -15.30
CA LYS A 429 26.01 22.75 -15.77
C LYS A 429 25.15 21.47 -15.90
N THR A 430 23.94 21.43 -15.31
CA THR A 430 23.05 20.27 -15.34
C THR A 430 21.80 20.55 -16.17
N LYS A 431 21.33 19.57 -16.95
CA LYS A 431 20.05 19.64 -17.66
C LYS A 431 18.84 19.37 -16.72
N THR A 432 19.09 19.03 -15.46
CA THR A 432 18.05 18.72 -14.48
C THR A 432 17.33 19.99 -14.01
N HIS A 433 16.01 19.95 -14.02
CA HIS A 433 15.14 20.99 -13.50
C HIS A 433 14.53 20.51 -12.17
N LEU A 434 14.38 21.40 -11.22
CA LEU A 434 13.60 21.19 -10.02
C LEU A 434 12.20 21.70 -10.28
N VAL A 435 11.18 20.97 -9.84
CA VAL A 435 9.78 21.30 -10.08
C VAL A 435 9.14 21.73 -8.76
N TYR A 436 8.31 22.77 -8.80
CA TYR A 436 7.68 23.37 -7.64
C TYR A 436 6.17 23.53 -7.85
N CYS A 437 5.38 23.39 -6.78
CA CYS A 437 4.03 23.92 -6.78
C CYS A 437 4.05 25.45 -6.69
N LEU A 438 2.94 26.10 -7.03
CA LEU A 438 2.85 27.57 -7.04
C LEU A 438 3.19 28.16 -5.66
N ASP A 439 2.68 27.59 -4.57
CA ASP A 439 2.92 28.10 -3.21
C ASP A 439 4.40 28.04 -2.82
N CYS A 440 5.10 26.94 -3.15
CA CYS A 440 6.52 26.82 -2.87
C CYS A 440 7.37 27.73 -3.78
N ALA A 441 6.99 27.89 -5.05
CA ALA A 441 7.64 28.82 -5.93
C ALA A 441 7.50 30.29 -5.45
N LEU A 442 6.31 30.71 -5.01
CA LEU A 442 6.05 32.04 -4.45
C LEU A 442 6.81 32.28 -3.14
N LYS A 443 6.98 31.26 -2.30
CA LYS A 443 7.82 31.36 -1.09
C LYS A 443 9.29 31.63 -1.43
N GLN A 444 9.78 31.05 -2.54
CA GLN A 444 11.16 31.29 -2.99
C GLN A 444 11.35 32.65 -3.69
N SER A 445 10.37 33.07 -4.48
CA SER A 445 10.39 34.34 -5.22
C SER A 445 8.97 34.84 -5.49
N THR A 446 8.60 35.94 -4.90
CA THR A 446 7.27 36.54 -5.10
C THR A 446 7.07 37.07 -6.52
N SER A 447 8.16 37.47 -7.24
CA SER A 447 8.11 37.89 -8.65
C SER A 447 8.03 36.70 -9.62
N LEU A 448 8.47 35.52 -9.21
CA LEU A 448 8.53 34.31 -10.03
C LEU A 448 9.49 34.39 -11.25
N GLU A 449 10.29 35.46 -11.40
CA GLU A 449 11.13 35.70 -12.58
C GLU A 449 12.18 34.60 -12.86
N ASN A 450 12.59 33.84 -11.83
CA ASN A 450 13.59 32.81 -11.96
C ASN A 450 13.02 31.44 -12.33
N PHE A 451 11.71 31.37 -12.64
CA PHE A 451 11.03 30.14 -13.00
C PHE A 451 10.62 30.11 -14.48
N VAL A 452 10.52 28.92 -15.00
CA VAL A 452 9.96 28.62 -16.32
C VAL A 452 8.62 27.90 -16.10
N PHE A 453 7.60 28.33 -16.85
CA PHE A 453 6.26 27.79 -16.75
C PHE A 453 5.93 26.98 -18.00
N LEU A 454 5.48 25.74 -17.78
CA LEU A 454 5.14 24.82 -18.85
C LEU A 454 3.69 24.32 -18.64
N GLU A 455 2.89 24.39 -19.69
CA GLU A 455 1.50 23.90 -19.70
C GLU A 455 1.42 22.60 -20.51
N LYS A 456 0.95 21.50 -19.87
CA LYS A 456 0.76 20.20 -20.54
C LYS A 456 -0.50 20.19 -21.41
N CYS A 457 -1.60 20.72 -20.91
CA CYS A 457 -2.90 20.69 -21.56
C CYS A 457 -3.57 22.06 -21.44
N CYS A 458 -3.97 22.65 -22.57
CA CYS A 458 -4.62 23.96 -22.56
C CYS A 458 -5.99 23.91 -21.88
N MET A 459 -6.42 25.04 -21.32
CA MET A 459 -7.71 25.16 -20.62
C MET A 459 -8.90 24.70 -21.44
N GLU A 460 -8.93 24.98 -22.75
CA GLU A 460 -10.00 24.54 -23.65
C GLU A 460 -10.14 23.00 -23.67
N ASN A 461 -9.01 22.29 -23.75
CA ASN A 461 -9.01 20.82 -23.71
C ASN A 461 -9.48 20.28 -22.35
N LEU A 462 -9.08 20.91 -21.24
CA LEU A 462 -9.56 20.53 -19.91
C LEU A 462 -11.07 20.73 -19.77
N MET A 463 -11.58 21.88 -20.26
CA MET A 463 -13.02 22.17 -20.28
C MET A 463 -13.79 21.11 -21.12
N ASN A 464 -13.28 20.77 -22.29
CA ASN A 464 -13.90 19.76 -23.15
C ASN A 464 -13.95 18.36 -22.50
N ILE A 465 -12.88 17.96 -21.78
CA ILE A 465 -12.89 16.71 -21.00
C ILE A 465 -13.92 16.78 -19.87
N TYR A 466 -13.94 17.89 -19.15
CA TYR A 466 -14.89 18.11 -18.07
C TYR A 466 -16.34 18.03 -18.56
N ASP A 467 -16.68 18.70 -19.65
CA ASP A 467 -18.05 18.73 -20.19
C ASP A 467 -18.50 17.37 -20.73
N LYS A 468 -17.59 16.60 -21.35
CA LYS A 468 -17.87 15.26 -21.87
C LYS A 468 -17.98 14.18 -20.79
N PHE A 469 -17.44 14.41 -19.60
CA PHE A 469 -17.57 13.46 -18.50
C PHE A 469 -18.96 13.53 -17.90
N VAL A 470 -19.76 12.50 -18.15
CA VAL A 470 -21.16 12.37 -17.72
C VAL A 470 -21.35 11.11 -16.88
N CYS A 471 -22.39 11.09 -16.07
CA CYS A 471 -22.81 9.89 -15.36
C CYS A 471 -23.61 8.99 -16.31
N TYR A 472 -23.27 7.70 -16.35
CA TYR A 472 -23.90 6.69 -17.22
C TYR A 472 -25.08 5.99 -16.53
#